data_7f6e79101c8bfc8e6a5150ce6209b780
#
_entry.id   7f6e79101c8bfc8e6a5150ce6209b780
#
_cell.length_a   1.000
_cell.length_b   1.000
_cell.length_c   1.000
_cell.angle_alpha   90.00
_cell.angle_beta   90.00
_cell.angle_gamma   90.00
#
_symmetry.space_group_name_H-M   'P 1'
#
loop_
_entity.id
_entity.type
_entity.pdbx_description
1 polymer ?
#
loop_
_entity_poly.entity_id
_entity_poly.type
_entity_poly.pdbx_seq_one_letter_code
_entity_poly.pdbx_strand_id
1 'polypeptide(L)'
;MSTSWRGRKEPTAGELLLVNWVLVLLRGIPVAIVVFGGLILHTVLRIFEYPFLGSRRPLTQYVTQVVCKTSLFLLGISISVEGFPMKERGAVVANHSSWLDIFALNATQKIYFVAKSEVANWPGIGWLARATGTVFIQRKALQAHKQKNIFTERLLAGHKLLFFTVKTALCLGA
;
A
#
# COMPACT_ATOMS: atom_id res chain seq x y z
N MET A 1 -28.89 9.93 -8.46
CA MET A 1 -29.33 8.52 -8.31
C MET A 1 -28.45 7.87 -7.28
N SER A 2 -28.93 7.72 -6.02
CA SER A 2 -28.20 7.03 -4.97
C SER A 2 -28.37 5.53 -5.16
N THR A 3 -27.36 4.83 -5.61
CA THR A 3 -27.32 3.36 -5.61
C THR A 3 -27.20 2.90 -4.16
N SER A 4 -28.33 2.56 -3.54
CA SER A 4 -28.32 1.98 -2.21
C SER A 4 -27.68 0.61 -2.26
N TRP A 5 -26.67 0.38 -1.43
CA TRP A 5 -26.04 -0.93 -1.19
C TRP A 5 -26.99 -1.93 -0.50
N ARG A 6 -28.22 -1.51 -0.19
CA ARG A 6 -29.24 -2.28 0.53
C ARG A 6 -30.10 -3.15 -0.38
N GLY A 7 -29.52 -3.98 -1.21
CA GLY A 7 -30.35 -4.83 -2.09
C GLY A 7 -29.68 -6.12 -2.54
N ARG A 8 -28.41 -6.31 -2.31
CA ARG A 8 -27.75 -7.57 -2.60
C ARG A 8 -27.74 -8.44 -1.34
N LYS A 9 -28.43 -9.60 -1.38
CA LYS A 9 -28.31 -10.63 -0.33
C LYS A 9 -26.82 -10.93 -0.17
N GLU A 10 -26.30 -10.83 1.05
CA GLU A 10 -24.97 -11.31 1.34
C GLU A 10 -24.92 -12.82 1.04
N PRO A 11 -23.94 -13.31 0.27
CA PRO A 11 -23.80 -14.71 0.01
C PRO A 11 -23.60 -15.43 1.36
N THR A 12 -24.45 -16.42 1.62
CA THR A 12 -24.32 -17.26 2.81
C THR A 12 -23.01 -18.06 2.73
N ALA A 13 -22.32 -18.22 3.86
CA ALA A 13 -21.01 -18.90 3.92
C ALA A 13 -20.99 -20.33 3.36
N GLY A 14 -22.16 -20.95 3.12
CA GLY A 14 -22.30 -22.27 2.51
C GLY A 14 -22.33 -22.31 0.98
N GLU A 15 -22.42 -21.15 0.31
CA GLU A 15 -22.49 -21.09 -1.17
C GLU A 15 -21.14 -20.92 -1.86
N LEU A 16 -20.03 -21.00 -1.13
CA LEU A 16 -18.71 -21.09 -1.74
C LEU A 16 -18.53 -22.50 -2.36
N LEU A 17 -19.07 -22.69 -3.55
CA LEU A 17 -18.87 -23.87 -4.37
C LEU A 17 -17.38 -24.16 -4.53
N LEU A 18 -16.99 -25.43 -4.63
CA LEU A 18 -15.60 -25.87 -4.88
C LEU A 18 -14.92 -25.06 -5.98
N VAL A 19 -15.68 -24.66 -7.02
CA VAL A 19 -15.22 -23.80 -8.12
C VAL A 19 -14.67 -22.45 -7.61
N ASN A 20 -15.30 -21.85 -6.62
CA ASN A 20 -14.84 -20.56 -6.06
C ASN A 20 -13.52 -20.73 -5.31
N TRP A 21 -13.35 -21.84 -4.58
CA TRP A 21 -12.09 -22.14 -3.91
C TRP A 21 -10.96 -22.42 -4.91
N VAL A 22 -11.24 -23.12 -6.00
CA VAL A 22 -10.27 -23.33 -7.07
C VAL A 22 -9.84 -22.00 -7.68
N LEU A 23 -10.77 -21.09 -7.95
CA LEU A 23 -10.46 -19.75 -8.45
C LEU A 23 -9.64 -18.91 -7.45
N VAL A 24 -9.96 -19.00 -6.16
CA VAL A 24 -9.18 -18.31 -5.10
C VAL A 24 -7.76 -18.84 -5.07
N LEU A 25 -7.54 -20.14 -5.13
CA LEU A 25 -6.22 -20.74 -5.15
C LEU A 25 -5.47 -20.42 -6.46
N LEU A 26 -6.16 -20.53 -7.60
CA LEU A 26 -5.57 -20.27 -8.92
C LEU A 26 -5.06 -18.83 -9.07
N ARG A 27 -5.72 -17.86 -8.44
CA ARG A 27 -5.29 -16.44 -8.45
C ARG A 27 -4.43 -16.09 -7.24
N GLY A 28 -4.74 -16.60 -6.07
CA GLY A 28 -4.07 -16.29 -4.82
C GLY A 28 -2.65 -16.82 -4.76
N ILE A 29 -2.41 -18.05 -5.23
CA ILE A 29 -1.06 -18.65 -5.23
C ILE A 29 -0.09 -17.85 -6.12
N PRO A 30 -0.40 -17.54 -7.39
CA PRO A 30 0.47 -16.68 -8.21
C PRO A 30 0.71 -15.30 -7.60
N VAL A 31 -0.31 -14.67 -7.03
CA VAL A 31 -0.16 -13.36 -6.35
C VAL A 31 0.79 -13.50 -5.15
N ALA A 32 0.64 -14.53 -4.34
CA ALA A 32 1.53 -14.77 -3.20
C ALA A 32 2.99 -14.98 -3.67
N ILE A 33 3.20 -15.76 -4.73
CA ILE A 33 4.54 -15.98 -5.32
C ILE A 33 5.13 -14.65 -5.80
N VAL A 34 4.36 -13.82 -6.50
CA VAL A 34 4.81 -12.50 -7.00
C VAL A 34 5.14 -11.56 -5.85
N VAL A 35 4.29 -11.50 -4.83
CA VAL A 35 4.48 -10.60 -3.69
C VAL A 35 5.69 -11.02 -2.83
N PHE A 36 5.78 -12.28 -2.45
CA PHE A 36 6.88 -12.76 -1.60
C PHE A 36 8.18 -12.93 -2.38
N GLY A 37 8.13 -13.37 -3.63
CA GLY A 37 9.29 -13.38 -4.52
C GLY A 37 9.82 -11.96 -4.79
N GLY A 38 8.90 -11.02 -5.02
CA GLY A 38 9.20 -9.60 -5.11
C GLY A 38 9.81 -9.04 -3.82
N LEU A 39 9.35 -9.47 -2.64
CA LEU A 39 9.93 -9.08 -1.35
C LEU A 39 11.38 -9.55 -1.22
N ILE A 40 11.67 -10.79 -1.62
CA ILE A 40 13.04 -11.34 -1.61
C ILE A 40 13.93 -10.50 -2.54
N LEU A 41 13.50 -10.31 -3.79
CA LEU A 41 14.23 -9.50 -4.77
C LEU A 41 14.45 -8.07 -4.28
N HIS A 42 13.40 -7.43 -3.73
CA HIS A 42 13.47 -6.10 -3.15
C HIS A 42 14.50 -6.03 -2.01
N THR A 43 14.53 -7.03 -1.14
CA THR A 43 15.46 -7.08 0.00
C THR A 43 16.91 -7.23 -0.48
N VAL A 44 17.14 -8.14 -1.44
CA VAL A 44 18.47 -8.34 -2.05
C VAL A 44 18.95 -7.06 -2.71
N LEU A 45 18.13 -6.45 -3.57
CA LEU A 45 18.50 -5.18 -4.21
C LEU A 45 18.74 -4.06 -3.19
N ARG A 46 18.01 -4.05 -2.08
CA ARG A 46 18.20 -3.05 -1.03
C ARG A 46 19.53 -3.19 -0.31
N ILE A 47 20.06 -4.41 -0.14
CA ILE A 47 21.39 -4.65 0.43
C ILE A 47 22.46 -3.99 -0.44
N PHE A 48 22.33 -4.08 -1.76
CA PHE A 48 23.27 -3.45 -2.70
C PHE A 48 23.02 -1.94 -2.87
N GLU A 49 21.77 -1.50 -2.86
CA GLU A 49 21.39 -0.10 -3.08
C GLU A 49 21.71 0.80 -1.88
N TYR A 50 21.61 0.26 -0.66
CA TYR A 50 21.76 1.03 0.57
C TYR A 50 23.13 1.69 0.76
N PRO A 51 24.27 0.99 0.52
CA PRO A 51 25.60 1.57 0.71
C PRO A 51 25.87 2.76 -0.21
N PHE A 52 25.31 2.76 -1.44
CA PHE A 52 25.59 3.79 -2.45
C PHE A 52 24.57 4.93 -2.46
N LEU A 53 23.31 4.66 -2.15
CA LEU A 53 22.20 5.58 -2.35
C LEU A 53 21.49 5.95 -1.03
N GLY A 54 21.88 5.36 0.09
CA GLY A 54 21.32 5.67 1.41
C GLY A 54 19.79 5.55 1.45
N SER A 55 19.11 6.69 1.73
CA SER A 55 17.64 6.75 1.82
C SER A 55 16.96 6.69 0.45
N ARG A 56 17.65 7.02 -0.63
CA ARG A 56 17.10 6.96 -1.99
C ARG A 56 16.92 5.51 -2.39
N ARG A 57 15.83 5.20 -3.10
CA ARG A 57 15.42 3.83 -3.43
C ARG A 57 14.89 3.71 -4.87
N PRO A 58 15.66 4.11 -5.89
CA PRO A 58 15.14 4.13 -7.26
C PRO A 58 14.80 2.75 -7.79
N LEU A 59 15.66 1.73 -7.55
CA LEU A 59 15.47 0.37 -8.04
C LEU A 59 14.41 -0.38 -7.24
N THR A 60 14.50 -0.34 -5.91
CA THR A 60 13.56 -1.04 -5.05
C THR A 60 12.14 -0.50 -5.17
N GLN A 61 11.95 0.81 -5.41
CA GLN A 61 10.65 1.36 -5.73
C GLN A 61 10.09 0.86 -7.06
N TYR A 62 10.95 0.70 -8.06
CA TYR A 62 10.53 0.15 -9.34
C TYR A 62 10.06 -1.30 -9.21
N VAL A 63 10.79 -2.13 -8.47
CA VAL A 63 10.37 -3.51 -8.14
C VAL A 63 8.99 -3.50 -7.48
N THR A 64 8.78 -2.64 -6.49
CA THR A 64 7.48 -2.51 -5.81
C THR A 64 6.36 -2.20 -6.81
N GLN A 65 6.58 -1.25 -7.73
CA GLN A 65 5.59 -0.93 -8.77
C GLN A 65 5.27 -2.11 -9.68
N VAL A 66 6.30 -2.84 -10.14
CA VAL A 66 6.12 -4.01 -11.01
C VAL A 66 5.33 -5.10 -10.28
N VAL A 67 5.72 -5.41 -9.04
CA VAL A 67 5.01 -6.39 -8.19
C VAL A 67 3.54 -6.02 -8.03
N CYS A 68 3.25 -4.74 -7.71
CA CYS A 68 1.88 -4.29 -7.54
C CYS A 68 1.06 -4.37 -8.83
N LYS A 69 1.62 -3.94 -9.96
CA LYS A 69 0.96 -4.05 -11.28
C LYS A 69 0.66 -5.50 -11.65
N THR A 70 1.65 -6.37 -11.50
CA THR A 70 1.51 -7.80 -11.80
C THR A 70 0.48 -8.46 -10.90
N SER A 71 0.47 -8.12 -9.60
CA SER A 71 -0.52 -8.65 -8.66
C SER A 71 -1.94 -8.25 -9.02
N LEU A 72 -2.17 -6.99 -9.38
CA LEU A 72 -3.48 -6.51 -9.82
C LEU A 72 -3.93 -7.16 -11.13
N PHE A 73 -3.01 -7.32 -12.08
CA PHE A 73 -3.29 -8.04 -13.33
C PHE A 73 -3.71 -9.49 -13.07
N LEU A 74 -2.99 -10.22 -12.20
CA LEU A 74 -3.33 -11.60 -11.82
C LEU A 74 -4.68 -11.70 -11.10
N LEU A 75 -5.04 -10.69 -10.33
CA LEU A 75 -6.36 -10.59 -9.69
C LEU A 75 -7.48 -10.23 -10.67
N GLY A 76 -7.13 -9.80 -11.90
CA GLY A 76 -8.10 -9.32 -12.88
C GLY A 76 -8.67 -7.94 -12.56
N ILE A 77 -7.89 -7.12 -11.85
CA ILE A 77 -8.29 -5.76 -11.46
C ILE A 77 -7.65 -4.76 -12.42
N SER A 78 -8.49 -4.01 -13.14
CA SER A 78 -8.06 -2.89 -13.96
C SER A 78 -8.05 -1.60 -13.14
N ILE A 79 -7.05 -0.75 -13.40
CA ILE A 79 -6.94 0.57 -12.79
C ILE A 79 -7.15 1.62 -13.89
N SER A 80 -8.07 2.54 -13.66
CA SER A 80 -8.19 3.77 -14.44
C SER A 80 -7.60 4.92 -13.63
N VAL A 81 -6.74 5.71 -14.25
CA VAL A 81 -6.12 6.88 -13.62
C VAL A 81 -6.56 8.10 -14.38
N GLU A 82 -7.23 9.01 -13.69
CA GLU A 82 -7.61 10.33 -14.22
C GLU A 82 -6.69 11.41 -13.65
N GLY A 83 -6.26 12.33 -14.51
CA GLY A 83 -5.33 13.39 -14.13
C GLY A 83 -3.86 12.96 -14.16
N PHE A 84 -3.00 13.79 -13.59
CA PHE A 84 -1.56 13.60 -13.61
C PHE A 84 -1.04 13.33 -12.19
N PRO A 85 -0.20 12.29 -12.01
CA PRO A 85 0.40 12.04 -10.72
C PRO A 85 1.36 13.18 -10.35
N MET A 86 1.33 13.58 -9.09
CA MET A 86 2.26 14.58 -8.55
C MET A 86 3.71 14.18 -8.88
N LYS A 87 4.46 15.07 -9.53
CA LYS A 87 5.87 14.81 -9.88
C LYS A 87 6.80 15.15 -8.72
N GLU A 88 6.44 16.13 -7.94
CA GLU A 88 7.26 16.68 -6.85
C GLU A 88 7.19 15.84 -5.58
N ARG A 89 8.16 16.05 -4.69
CA ARG A 89 8.12 15.53 -3.32
C ARG A 89 6.97 16.18 -2.54
N GLY A 90 6.32 15.45 -1.67
CA GLY A 90 5.23 16.01 -0.88
C GLY A 90 4.37 14.96 -0.19
N ALA A 91 3.27 15.44 0.36
CA ALA A 91 2.25 14.59 0.99
C ALA A 91 1.12 14.29 0.01
N VAL A 92 0.77 13.02 -0.08
CA VAL A 92 -0.39 12.53 -0.84
C VAL A 92 -1.42 12.04 0.17
N VAL A 93 -2.67 12.33 -0.07
CA VAL A 93 -3.77 11.92 0.79
C VAL A 93 -4.71 11.03 -0.01
N ALA A 94 -5.11 9.90 0.55
CA ALA A 94 -6.03 8.97 -0.08
C ALA A 94 -7.04 8.40 0.91
N ASN A 95 -8.23 8.05 0.41
CA ASN A 95 -9.17 7.26 1.17
C ASN A 95 -8.65 5.82 1.29
N HIS A 96 -9.00 5.15 2.40
CA HIS A 96 -8.63 3.75 2.63
C HIS A 96 -9.90 2.92 2.83
N SER A 97 -10.20 2.09 1.85
CA SER A 97 -11.36 1.20 1.88
C SER A 97 -10.99 -0.28 1.89
N SER A 98 -9.83 -0.62 1.34
CA SER A 98 -9.39 -2.01 1.19
C SER A 98 -7.87 -2.11 1.21
N TRP A 99 -7.34 -3.28 1.59
CA TRP A 99 -5.91 -3.59 1.46
C TRP A 99 -5.41 -3.51 -0.01
N LEU A 100 -6.32 -3.63 -0.98
CA LEU A 100 -6.02 -3.46 -2.40
C LEU A 100 -5.58 -2.03 -2.76
N ASP A 101 -5.97 -1.03 -1.96
CA ASP A 101 -5.55 0.35 -2.18
C ASP A 101 -4.02 0.50 -2.17
N ILE A 102 -3.34 -0.32 -1.36
CA ILE A 102 -1.88 -0.35 -1.30
C ILE A 102 -1.28 -0.75 -2.64
N PHE A 103 -1.85 -1.77 -3.28
CA PHE A 103 -1.41 -2.22 -4.61
C PHE A 103 -1.75 -1.20 -5.69
N ALA A 104 -2.97 -0.67 -5.69
CA ALA A 104 -3.42 0.30 -6.68
C ALA A 104 -2.57 1.57 -6.66
N LEU A 105 -2.32 2.12 -5.47
CA LEU A 105 -1.54 3.33 -5.30
C LEU A 105 -0.06 3.13 -5.65
N ASN A 106 0.56 2.02 -5.22
CA ASN A 106 1.95 1.71 -5.59
C ASN A 106 2.11 1.37 -7.08
N ALA A 107 1.08 0.79 -7.72
CA ALA A 107 1.13 0.51 -9.15
C ALA A 107 1.17 1.79 -10.00
N THR A 108 0.53 2.86 -9.52
CA THR A 108 0.40 4.12 -10.28
C THR A 108 1.56 5.07 -10.07
N GLN A 109 2.11 5.14 -8.85
CA GLN A 109 3.20 6.06 -8.52
C GLN A 109 4.11 5.56 -7.41
N LYS A 110 5.32 6.12 -7.36
CA LYS A 110 6.30 5.81 -6.33
C LYS A 110 5.97 6.59 -5.06
N ILE A 111 5.41 5.91 -4.06
CA ILE A 111 4.98 6.50 -2.79
C ILE A 111 5.45 5.67 -1.61
N TYR A 112 5.52 6.29 -0.44
CA TYR A 112 5.79 5.64 0.82
C TYR A 112 4.60 5.83 1.76
N PHE A 113 4.09 4.75 2.30
CA PHE A 113 2.95 4.80 3.21
C PHE A 113 3.35 5.28 4.59
N VAL A 114 2.45 6.00 5.23
CA VAL A 114 2.52 6.31 6.65
C VAL A 114 1.46 5.46 7.35
N ALA A 115 1.90 4.57 8.22
CA ALA A 115 1.06 3.61 8.91
C ALA A 115 1.23 3.69 10.44
N LYS A 116 0.26 3.14 11.18
CA LYS A 116 0.38 2.99 12.62
C LYS A 116 1.51 1.99 12.97
N SER A 117 2.19 2.22 14.08
CA SER A 117 3.26 1.35 14.58
C SER A 117 2.84 -0.10 14.80
N GLU A 118 1.58 -0.34 15.15
CA GLU A 118 1.04 -1.68 15.36
C GLU A 118 1.10 -2.56 14.11
N VAL A 119 0.94 -1.95 12.92
CA VAL A 119 1.01 -2.65 11.62
C VAL A 119 2.38 -3.29 11.40
N ALA A 120 3.44 -2.71 11.98
CA ALA A 120 4.78 -3.28 11.88
C ALA A 120 4.89 -4.70 12.48
N ASN A 121 4.01 -5.05 13.40
CA ASN A 121 4.02 -6.35 14.09
C ASN A 121 3.10 -7.39 13.45
N TRP A 122 2.38 -7.02 12.39
CA TRP A 122 1.49 -7.97 11.71
C TRP A 122 2.32 -8.97 10.88
N PRO A 123 2.07 -10.28 11.04
CA PRO A 123 2.81 -11.30 10.30
C PRO A 123 2.60 -11.12 8.79
N GLY A 124 3.68 -11.23 8.02
CA GLY A 124 3.69 -11.02 6.57
C GLY A 124 3.57 -9.54 6.16
N ILE A 125 2.51 -8.86 6.56
CA ILE A 125 2.25 -7.45 6.22
C ILE A 125 3.32 -6.53 6.83
N GLY A 126 3.70 -6.75 8.08
CA GLY A 126 4.75 -5.97 8.73
C GLY A 126 6.11 -6.10 8.04
N TRP A 127 6.43 -7.28 7.51
CA TRP A 127 7.65 -7.49 6.74
C TRP A 127 7.64 -6.73 5.42
N LEU A 128 6.54 -6.83 4.67
CA LEU A 128 6.34 -6.07 3.42
C LEU A 128 6.41 -4.57 3.66
N ALA A 129 5.72 -4.08 4.68
CA ALA A 129 5.70 -2.66 5.02
C ALA A 129 7.09 -2.13 5.40
N ARG A 130 7.86 -2.87 6.19
CA ARG A 130 9.25 -2.50 6.53
C ARG A 130 10.15 -2.49 5.32
N ALA A 131 10.10 -3.54 4.51
CA ALA A 131 10.92 -3.65 3.30
C ALA A 131 10.62 -2.50 2.33
N THR A 132 9.34 -2.21 2.05
CA THR A 132 8.94 -1.14 1.14
C THR A 132 9.17 0.27 1.72
N GLY A 133 9.62 0.38 2.96
CA GLY A 133 10.00 1.67 3.57
C GLY A 133 8.85 2.47 4.13
N THR A 134 7.76 1.81 4.50
CA THR A 134 6.64 2.43 5.23
C THR A 134 7.14 3.15 6.49
N VAL A 135 6.66 4.36 6.70
CA VAL A 135 6.96 5.14 7.90
C VAL A 135 5.94 4.79 8.97
N PHE A 136 6.41 4.23 10.08
CA PHE A 136 5.54 3.89 11.20
C PHE A 136 5.47 5.03 12.20
N ILE A 137 4.24 5.41 12.57
CA ILE A 137 3.97 6.49 13.52
C ILE A 137 3.21 5.98 14.73
N GLN A 138 3.52 6.56 15.89
CA GLN A 138 2.72 6.42 17.10
C GLN A 138 1.92 7.71 17.30
N ARG A 139 0.60 7.58 17.54
CA ARG A 139 -0.27 8.75 17.75
C ARG A 139 -0.13 9.32 19.17
N LYS A 140 1.10 9.50 19.65
CA LYS A 140 1.40 10.12 20.96
C LYS A 140 1.98 11.50 20.73
N ALA A 141 1.41 12.52 21.36
CA ALA A 141 1.85 13.91 21.24
C ALA A 141 3.35 14.09 21.60
N LEU A 142 3.84 13.33 22.55
CA LEU A 142 5.25 13.35 22.99
C LEU A 142 6.24 12.94 21.89
N GLN A 143 5.79 12.25 20.85
CA GLN A 143 6.63 11.79 19.74
C GLN A 143 6.49 12.63 18.46
N ALA A 144 5.69 13.69 18.51
CA ALA A 144 5.43 14.55 17.34
C ALA A 144 6.72 15.13 16.75
N HIS A 145 7.65 15.56 17.61
CA HIS A 145 8.92 16.12 17.17
C HIS A 145 9.80 15.10 16.43
N LYS A 146 9.88 13.87 16.95
CA LYS A 146 10.63 12.78 16.30
C LYS A 146 10.01 12.41 14.95
N GLN A 147 8.69 12.38 14.87
CA GLN A 147 7.96 12.10 13.64
C GLN A 147 8.16 13.18 12.59
N LYS A 148 8.16 14.47 13.01
CA LYS A 148 8.49 15.61 12.14
C LYS A 148 9.86 15.43 11.49
N ASN A 149 10.87 15.06 12.25
CA ASN A 149 12.22 14.87 11.72
C ASN A 149 12.27 13.74 10.68
N ILE A 150 11.61 12.61 10.94
CA ILE A 150 11.51 11.49 9.98
C ILE A 150 10.82 11.95 8.69
N PHE A 151 9.71 12.67 8.77
CA PHE A 151 9.02 13.20 7.60
C PHE A 151 9.88 14.16 6.81
N THR A 152 10.55 15.08 7.50
CA THR A 152 11.47 16.05 6.87
C THR A 152 12.60 15.35 6.13
N GLU A 153 13.26 14.38 6.75
CA GLU A 153 14.31 13.58 6.13
C GLU A 153 13.81 12.88 4.86
N ARG A 154 12.64 12.24 4.92
CA ARG A 154 12.04 11.55 3.78
C ARG A 154 11.69 12.51 2.65
N LEU A 155 11.10 13.66 2.97
CA LEU A 155 10.76 14.68 1.98
C LEU A 155 12.02 15.29 1.35
N LEU A 156 13.08 15.54 2.12
CA LEU A 156 14.36 16.02 1.60
C LEU A 156 15.04 14.99 0.69
N ALA A 157 14.85 13.68 0.96
CA ALA A 157 15.31 12.62 0.09
C ALA A 157 14.49 12.51 -1.23
N GLY A 158 13.49 13.37 -1.44
CA GLY A 158 12.66 13.41 -2.64
C GLY A 158 11.46 12.45 -2.62
N HIS A 159 11.12 11.93 -1.44
CA HIS A 159 10.04 10.96 -1.31
C HIS A 159 8.65 11.62 -1.29
N LYS A 160 7.65 10.87 -1.72
CA LYS A 160 6.23 11.19 -1.58
C LYS A 160 5.66 10.35 -0.46
N LEU A 161 5.09 10.99 0.56
CA LEU A 161 4.50 10.31 1.70
C LEU A 161 2.98 10.23 1.54
N LEU A 162 2.41 9.04 1.66
CA LEU A 162 0.97 8.85 1.55
C LEU A 162 0.35 8.64 2.93
N PHE A 163 -0.66 9.45 3.20
CA PHE A 163 -1.49 9.38 4.39
C PHE A 163 -2.88 8.87 4.03
N PHE A 164 -3.34 7.84 4.72
CA PHE A 164 -4.73 7.44 4.63
C PHE A 164 -5.60 8.28 5.55
N THR A 165 -6.64 8.91 4.98
CA THR A 165 -7.65 9.59 5.78
C THR A 165 -8.56 8.55 6.42
N VAL A 166 -8.74 8.66 7.74
CA VAL A 166 -9.84 7.97 8.40
C VAL A 166 -11.11 8.70 7.96
N LYS A 167 -12.08 7.99 7.40
CA LYS A 167 -13.45 8.53 7.26
C LYS A 167 -13.99 8.79 8.66
N THR A 168 -13.67 9.93 9.23
CA THR A 168 -14.53 10.52 10.24
C THR A 168 -15.72 11.00 9.43
N ALA A 169 -16.86 10.35 9.58
CA ALA A 169 -18.13 10.91 9.13
C ALA A 169 -18.28 12.24 9.89
N LEU A 170 -17.78 13.32 9.30
CA LEU A 170 -18.17 14.65 9.68
C LEU A 170 -19.61 14.78 9.17
N CYS A 171 -20.57 14.35 9.97
CA CYS A 171 -21.90 14.86 9.89
C CYS A 171 -21.80 16.34 10.26
N LEU A 172 -21.47 17.19 9.29
CA LEU A 172 -21.82 18.58 9.34
C LEU A 172 -23.33 18.62 9.16
N GLY A 173 -24.04 18.58 10.30
CA GLY A 173 -25.43 18.98 10.36
C GLY A 173 -25.49 20.42 9.91
N ALA A 174 -26.22 20.67 8.84
CA ALA A 174 -26.83 21.93 8.53
C ALA A 174 -28.26 21.85 8.99
#